data_ebba84297fbae772dbbbb80b3fc4f53e
#
_entry.id   ebba84297fbae772dbbbb80b3fc4f53e
#
_cell.length_a   1.000
_cell.length_b   1.000
_cell.length_c   1.000
_cell.angle_alpha   90.00
_cell.angle_beta   90.00
_cell.angle_gamma   90.00
#
_symmetry.space_group_name_H-M   'P 1'
#
loop_
_entity.id
_entity.type
_entity.pdbx_description
1 polymer ?
#
loop_
_entity_poly.entity_id
_entity_poly.type
_entity_poly.pdbx_seq_one_letter_code
_entity_poly.pdbx_strand_id
1 'polypeptide(L)'
;MPRTEGPLGYERRYTGAGPKGALVAGTMREYGADPVGAMLRWRDEFGDLVPIRFGPFRAHMTYGPAEIEEVLVDRAADYRKSFGTRMLIPLLGHGLLTAEGDQWLRHRRLASPAFHRDRVAGYGRAMAQYAQEAVDAWTDGESVDVHEDLTELTLRIVARTLFDADVTPRIEEVARLGTEVQDFYYGRFASLRFLIPTWLPTPGNRRLARAIQRLDEIVYGIIRERRPDEDRGDLLSMLLLARDESGVGMSERQIRDEVMTLLLAGHETTALALTWAFVLLDRNPEARGRLEAELGAVLGDRPPSPDDVPALPYAQAVINETLRLYPPAYVTGREAVRNTVIRGLPIPNRHIVLISIYATHRDPRFFPEPDAFRPERWLDGLEKRLPRGAFIPFGMGSRKCIGAAFAMVEATLLLATIARRWRFDLGGAEVPTQPSITLRPAFAVPGRTRSVA
;
A
#
# COMPACT_ATOMS: atom_id res chain seq x y z
N MET A 1 -5.16 -37.30 5.05
CA MET A 1 -4.37 -36.30 5.80
C MET A 1 -5.23 -35.80 6.96
N PRO A 2 -4.72 -35.69 8.18
CA PRO A 2 -5.54 -35.22 9.29
C PRO A 2 -5.95 -33.75 9.05
N ARG A 3 -7.25 -33.52 9.11
CA ARG A 3 -7.84 -32.18 9.20
C ARG A 3 -7.48 -31.63 10.57
N THR A 4 -6.56 -30.70 10.65
CA THR A 4 -6.23 -30.04 11.92
C THR A 4 -6.98 -28.72 11.95
N GLU A 5 -8.04 -28.64 12.76
CA GLU A 5 -8.62 -27.36 13.15
C GLU A 5 -7.51 -26.52 13.79
N GLY A 6 -7.22 -25.36 13.22
CA GLY A 6 -6.30 -24.42 13.82
C GLY A 6 -6.94 -23.79 15.08
N PRO A 7 -6.16 -23.21 15.99
CA PRO A 7 -6.67 -22.54 17.19
C PRO A 7 -7.62 -21.36 16.91
N LEU A 8 -7.80 -21.00 15.65
CA LEU A 8 -8.67 -19.92 15.17
C LEU A 8 -9.97 -20.41 14.51
N GLY A 9 -10.30 -21.74 14.60
CA GLY A 9 -11.58 -22.28 14.17
C GLY A 9 -11.80 -22.38 12.65
N TYR A 10 -10.75 -22.38 11.82
CA TYR A 10 -10.87 -22.64 10.38
C TYR A 10 -10.04 -23.86 9.95
N GLU A 11 -10.50 -24.53 8.89
CA GLU A 11 -9.79 -25.69 8.33
C GLU A 11 -8.53 -25.25 7.59
N ARG A 12 -7.37 -25.72 8.08
CA ARG A 12 -6.07 -25.49 7.46
C ARG A 12 -5.85 -26.44 6.30
N ARG A 13 -5.25 -25.92 5.23
CA ARG A 13 -4.92 -26.69 4.04
C ARG A 13 -3.40 -26.69 3.84
N TYR A 14 -2.78 -27.86 3.86
CA TYR A 14 -1.36 -28.01 3.53
C TYR A 14 -1.11 -29.33 2.83
N THR A 15 -0.67 -29.27 1.57
CA THR A 15 -0.38 -30.47 0.76
C THR A 15 1.08 -30.89 0.80
N GLY A 16 1.99 -29.99 1.20
CA GLY A 16 3.43 -30.17 1.09
C GLY A 16 3.98 -30.10 -0.34
N ALA A 17 3.08 -29.94 -1.31
CA ALA A 17 3.40 -29.80 -2.72
C ALA A 17 3.41 -28.33 -3.14
N GLY A 18 3.95 -28.05 -4.32
CA GLY A 18 3.94 -26.73 -4.96
C GLY A 18 3.94 -26.84 -6.46
N PRO A 19 3.79 -25.69 -7.14
CA PRO A 19 3.72 -25.65 -8.62
C PRO A 19 5.00 -26.20 -9.26
N LYS A 20 4.82 -26.95 -10.34
CA LYS A 20 5.93 -27.46 -11.14
C LYS A 20 6.58 -26.31 -11.89
N GLY A 21 7.79 -25.94 -11.48
CA GLY A 21 8.55 -24.87 -12.13
C GLY A 21 9.50 -25.36 -13.20
N ALA A 22 9.93 -24.47 -14.10
CA ALA A 22 11.01 -24.74 -15.07
C ALA A 22 12.34 -25.02 -14.36
N LEU A 23 13.23 -25.80 -15.00
CA LEU A 23 14.49 -26.26 -14.40
C LEU A 23 15.34 -25.11 -13.83
N VAL A 24 15.52 -24.03 -14.58
CA VAL A 24 16.31 -22.85 -14.20
C VAL A 24 15.46 -21.77 -13.54
N ALA A 25 14.36 -21.36 -14.17
CA ALA A 25 13.55 -20.24 -13.71
C ALA A 25 12.64 -20.59 -12.50
N GLY A 26 12.41 -21.86 -12.22
CA GLY A 26 11.42 -22.25 -11.21
C GLY A 26 10.02 -21.84 -11.62
N THR A 27 9.26 -21.26 -10.68
CA THR A 27 7.90 -20.75 -10.88
C THR A 27 7.87 -19.32 -11.45
N MET A 28 9.03 -18.71 -11.72
CA MET A 28 9.14 -17.32 -12.18
C MET A 28 8.39 -17.05 -13.49
N ARG A 29 8.34 -18.04 -14.39
CA ARG A 29 7.65 -17.87 -15.69
C ARG A 29 6.15 -17.68 -15.48
N GLU A 30 5.54 -18.52 -14.66
CA GLU A 30 4.11 -18.43 -14.35
C GLU A 30 3.79 -17.16 -13.56
N TYR A 31 4.59 -16.92 -12.50
CA TYR A 31 4.43 -15.71 -11.69
C TYR A 31 4.63 -14.42 -12.48
N GLY A 32 5.64 -14.36 -13.33
CA GLY A 32 5.92 -13.16 -14.14
C GLY A 32 4.88 -12.88 -15.23
N ALA A 33 4.18 -13.91 -15.71
CA ALA A 33 3.11 -13.75 -16.70
C ALA A 33 1.80 -13.22 -16.07
N ASP A 34 1.47 -13.71 -14.88
CA ASP A 34 0.25 -13.35 -14.16
C ASP A 34 0.47 -13.53 -12.64
N PRO A 35 1.07 -12.54 -11.96
CA PRO A 35 1.41 -12.67 -10.54
C PRO A 35 0.21 -12.93 -9.63
N VAL A 36 -0.88 -12.18 -9.82
CA VAL A 36 -2.06 -12.28 -8.95
C VAL A 36 -2.86 -13.54 -9.21
N GLY A 37 -3.04 -13.94 -10.47
CA GLY A 37 -3.69 -15.19 -10.81
C GLY A 37 -2.88 -16.42 -10.39
N ALA A 38 -1.55 -16.37 -10.49
CA ALA A 38 -0.68 -17.43 -9.97
C ALA A 38 -0.86 -17.60 -8.46
N MET A 39 -0.92 -16.51 -7.69
CA MET A 39 -1.16 -16.57 -6.24
C MET A 39 -2.50 -17.21 -5.89
N LEU A 40 -3.57 -16.90 -6.62
CA LEU A 40 -4.89 -17.51 -6.40
C LEU A 40 -4.85 -19.01 -6.72
N ARG A 41 -4.37 -19.39 -7.90
CA ARG A 41 -4.25 -20.80 -8.31
C ARG A 41 -3.43 -21.62 -7.32
N TRP A 42 -2.29 -21.10 -6.88
CA TRP A 42 -1.43 -21.81 -5.93
C TRP A 42 -2.08 -22.00 -4.56
N ARG A 43 -2.82 -20.99 -4.06
CA ARG A 43 -3.61 -21.12 -2.83
C ARG A 43 -4.66 -22.23 -2.97
N ASP A 44 -5.40 -22.21 -4.06
CA ASP A 44 -6.55 -23.11 -4.26
C ASP A 44 -6.09 -24.56 -4.48
N GLU A 45 -4.95 -24.77 -5.17
CA GLU A 45 -4.42 -26.09 -5.49
C GLU A 45 -3.58 -26.67 -4.33
N PHE A 46 -2.73 -25.86 -3.70
CA PHE A 46 -1.72 -26.36 -2.74
C PHE A 46 -1.98 -25.96 -1.29
N GLY A 47 -2.84 -24.97 -1.01
CA GLY A 47 -3.26 -24.60 0.34
C GLY A 47 -2.50 -23.41 0.93
N ASP A 48 -2.38 -23.38 2.26
CA ASP A 48 -2.03 -22.19 3.05
C ASP A 48 -0.53 -21.84 3.04
N LEU A 49 0.35 -22.80 2.76
CA LEU A 49 1.80 -22.59 2.68
C LEU A 49 2.37 -23.40 1.51
N VAL A 50 2.80 -22.72 0.47
CA VAL A 50 3.17 -23.30 -0.82
C VAL A 50 4.66 -23.10 -1.09
N PRO A 51 5.45 -24.18 -1.23
CA PRO A 51 6.85 -24.07 -1.63
C PRO A 51 6.94 -23.63 -3.11
N ILE A 52 7.71 -22.59 -3.36
CA ILE A 52 7.95 -22.01 -4.69
C ILE A 52 9.45 -21.78 -4.91
N ARG A 53 9.82 -21.51 -6.16
CA ARG A 53 11.20 -21.21 -6.51
C ARG A 53 11.29 -20.11 -7.56
N PHE A 54 12.03 -19.05 -7.25
CA PHE A 54 12.33 -17.96 -8.18
C PHE A 54 13.80 -18.00 -8.59
N GLY A 55 14.09 -18.63 -9.72
CA GLY A 55 15.46 -18.86 -10.14
C GLY A 55 16.23 -19.68 -9.08
N PRO A 56 17.34 -19.15 -8.53
CA PRO A 56 18.10 -19.80 -7.47
C PRO A 56 17.47 -19.70 -6.07
N PHE A 57 16.49 -18.81 -5.86
CA PHE A 57 15.90 -18.56 -4.56
C PHE A 57 14.75 -19.53 -4.27
N ARG A 58 14.85 -20.23 -3.14
CA ARG A 58 13.76 -21.01 -2.59
C ARG A 58 12.91 -20.11 -1.70
N ALA A 59 11.60 -20.22 -1.82
CA ALA A 59 10.66 -19.45 -1.05
C ALA A 59 9.43 -20.28 -0.69
N HIS A 60 8.64 -19.77 0.26
CA HIS A 60 7.26 -20.19 0.46
C HIS A 60 6.35 -19.00 0.21
N MET A 61 5.23 -19.24 -0.45
CA MET A 61 4.12 -18.30 -0.48
C MET A 61 3.12 -18.73 0.60
N THR A 62 2.70 -17.79 1.46
CA THR A 62 1.72 -18.09 2.52
C THR A 62 0.43 -17.29 2.32
N TYR A 63 -0.69 -17.93 2.64
CA TYR A 63 -2.04 -17.45 2.49
C TYR A 63 -2.86 -17.59 3.78
N GLY A 64 -2.46 -18.54 4.66
CA GLY A 64 -3.17 -18.82 5.88
C GLY A 64 -2.97 -17.74 6.95
N PRO A 65 -4.05 -17.24 7.60
CA PRO A 65 -3.94 -16.23 8.64
C PRO A 65 -3.00 -16.62 9.79
N ALA A 66 -3.02 -17.88 10.22
CA ALA A 66 -2.17 -18.35 11.30
C ALA A 66 -0.69 -18.40 10.92
N GLU A 67 -0.36 -18.78 9.68
CA GLU A 67 0.98 -18.73 9.11
C GLU A 67 1.49 -17.29 9.01
N ILE A 68 0.61 -16.39 8.59
CA ILE A 68 0.90 -14.96 8.50
C ILE A 68 1.17 -14.35 9.88
N GLU A 69 0.35 -14.67 10.87
CA GLU A 69 0.52 -14.19 12.25
C GLU A 69 1.84 -14.71 12.83
N GLU A 70 2.16 -15.99 12.64
CA GLU A 70 3.41 -16.59 13.13
C GLU A 70 4.65 -15.88 12.54
N VAL A 71 4.65 -15.56 11.24
CA VAL A 71 5.77 -14.88 10.55
C VAL A 71 5.87 -13.41 10.94
N LEU A 72 4.75 -12.70 11.04
CA LEU A 72 4.75 -11.25 11.23
C LEU A 72 4.72 -10.80 12.69
N VAL A 73 4.29 -11.68 13.60
CA VAL A 73 4.10 -11.35 15.02
C VAL A 73 4.92 -12.30 15.90
N ASP A 74 4.57 -13.58 15.96
CA ASP A 74 5.10 -14.50 16.98
C ASP A 74 6.59 -14.75 16.81
N ARG A 75 7.05 -14.89 15.56
CA ARG A 75 8.45 -15.14 15.19
C ARG A 75 9.06 -13.98 14.39
N ALA A 76 8.54 -12.76 14.52
CA ALA A 76 9.03 -11.62 13.76
C ALA A 76 10.55 -11.39 13.89
N ALA A 77 11.14 -11.75 15.05
CA ALA A 77 12.59 -11.65 15.29
C ALA A 77 13.43 -12.67 14.49
N ASP A 78 12.80 -13.74 13.96
CA ASP A 78 13.48 -14.73 13.11
C ASP A 78 13.62 -14.26 11.66
N TYR A 79 13.05 -13.10 11.34
CA TYR A 79 12.94 -12.60 9.97
C TYR A 79 13.42 -11.15 9.83
N ARG A 80 13.89 -10.84 8.62
CA ARG A 80 14.13 -9.47 8.15
C ARG A 80 13.32 -9.20 6.88
N LYS A 81 13.34 -7.99 6.37
CA LYS A 81 12.76 -7.66 5.05
C LYS A 81 13.36 -8.53 3.95
N SER A 82 12.53 -9.04 3.06
CA SER A 82 12.97 -9.90 1.97
C SER A 82 13.91 -9.18 1.00
N PHE A 83 14.59 -9.95 0.18
CA PHE A 83 15.42 -9.42 -0.91
C PHE A 83 14.65 -8.41 -1.78
N GLY A 84 13.37 -8.68 -2.12
CA GLY A 84 12.56 -7.77 -2.92
C GLY A 84 12.42 -6.38 -2.29
N THR A 85 12.14 -6.29 -0.97
CA THR A 85 12.10 -4.99 -0.28
C THR A 85 13.47 -4.32 -0.25
N ARG A 86 14.55 -5.08 -0.05
CA ARG A 86 15.92 -4.52 -0.04
C ARG A 86 16.37 -4.00 -1.40
N MET A 87 15.77 -4.47 -2.50
CA MET A 87 16.02 -3.89 -3.83
C MET A 87 15.60 -2.43 -3.95
N LEU A 88 14.75 -1.92 -3.05
CA LEU A 88 14.34 -0.52 -2.99
C LEU A 88 15.35 0.38 -2.28
N ILE A 89 16.41 -0.16 -1.65
CA ILE A 89 17.43 0.63 -0.93
C ILE A 89 18.07 1.72 -1.81
N PRO A 90 18.38 1.50 -3.09
CA PRO A 90 18.93 2.57 -3.93
C PRO A 90 18.03 3.80 -4.03
N LEU A 91 16.70 3.62 -3.98
CA LEU A 91 15.71 4.68 -4.02
C LEU A 91 15.43 5.26 -2.61
N LEU A 92 15.08 4.39 -1.67
CA LEU A 92 14.56 4.77 -0.35
C LEU A 92 15.65 4.91 0.73
N GLY A 93 16.90 4.60 0.40
CA GLY A 93 17.95 4.53 1.40
C GLY A 93 17.60 3.54 2.51
N HIS A 94 17.91 3.92 3.76
CA HIS A 94 17.56 3.18 4.97
C HIS A 94 16.43 3.85 5.75
N GLY A 95 15.39 4.32 5.05
CA GLY A 95 14.18 4.84 5.66
C GLY A 95 13.32 3.73 6.31
N LEU A 96 12.19 4.12 6.88
CA LEU A 96 11.34 3.26 7.71
C LEU A 96 10.91 1.94 7.04
N LEU A 97 10.77 1.92 5.70
CA LEU A 97 10.40 0.72 4.96
C LEU A 97 11.56 -0.29 4.86
N THR A 98 12.79 0.18 4.68
CA THR A 98 13.97 -0.64 4.35
C THR A 98 14.91 -0.86 5.53
N ALA A 99 14.89 0.01 6.55
CA ALA A 99 15.70 -0.11 7.75
C ALA A 99 15.37 -1.38 8.57
N GLU A 100 16.36 -1.91 9.27
CA GLU A 100 16.27 -3.12 10.09
C GLU A 100 16.81 -2.90 11.51
N GLY A 101 16.46 -3.82 12.41
CA GLY A 101 16.99 -3.86 13.78
C GLY A 101 16.77 -2.55 14.55
N ASP A 102 17.82 -2.13 15.30
CA ASP A 102 17.79 -0.95 16.17
C ASP A 102 17.62 0.35 15.37
N GLN A 103 18.19 0.41 14.16
CA GLN A 103 18.00 1.56 13.29
C GLN A 103 16.51 1.76 12.94
N TRP A 104 15.82 0.70 12.55
CA TRP A 104 14.38 0.78 12.30
C TRP A 104 13.58 1.16 13.54
N LEU A 105 13.92 0.56 14.69
CA LEU A 105 13.20 0.85 15.93
C LEU A 105 13.36 2.32 16.31
N ARG A 106 14.56 2.87 16.18
CA ARG A 106 14.84 4.29 16.39
C ARG A 106 14.02 5.18 15.44
N HIS A 107 14.08 4.92 14.13
CA HIS A 107 13.33 5.68 13.13
C HIS A 107 11.81 5.61 13.41
N ARG A 108 11.29 4.41 13.73
CA ARG A 108 9.87 4.21 14.06
C ARG A 108 9.45 5.04 15.27
N ARG A 109 10.26 5.07 16.34
CA ARG A 109 9.98 5.88 17.55
C ARG A 109 9.96 7.36 17.23
N LEU A 110 10.91 7.86 16.46
CA LEU A 110 11.03 9.27 16.11
C LEU A 110 9.89 9.74 15.18
N ALA A 111 9.43 8.89 14.25
CA ALA A 111 8.36 9.24 13.32
C ALA A 111 6.93 9.02 13.90
N SER A 112 6.76 8.11 14.88
CA SER A 112 5.42 7.72 15.37
C SER A 112 4.57 8.88 15.89
N PRO A 113 5.10 9.90 16.59
CA PRO A 113 4.29 11.02 17.09
C PRO A 113 3.55 11.80 16.01
N ALA A 114 4.11 11.89 14.79
CA ALA A 114 3.48 12.58 13.68
C ALA A 114 2.20 11.86 13.17
N PHE A 115 2.07 10.57 13.46
CA PHE A 115 0.91 9.75 13.08
C PHE A 115 -0.04 9.48 14.25
N HIS A 116 0.14 10.22 15.37
CA HIS A 116 -0.81 10.16 16.49
C HIS A 116 -2.17 10.72 16.07
N ARG A 117 -3.25 10.20 16.69
CA ARG A 117 -4.64 10.51 16.32
C ARG A 117 -4.91 12.01 16.23
N ASP A 118 -4.44 12.79 17.20
CA ASP A 118 -4.69 14.24 17.26
C ASP A 118 -3.99 14.99 16.10
N ARG A 119 -2.80 14.54 15.71
CA ARG A 119 -2.10 15.10 14.55
C ARG A 119 -2.80 14.75 13.25
N VAL A 120 -3.24 13.51 13.11
CA VAL A 120 -4.01 13.05 11.93
C VAL A 120 -5.30 13.85 11.78
N ALA A 121 -6.01 14.14 12.89
CA ALA A 121 -7.17 15.02 12.87
C ALA A 121 -6.82 16.45 12.39
N GLY A 122 -5.65 16.96 12.77
CA GLY A 122 -5.14 18.25 12.29
C GLY A 122 -4.88 18.24 10.77
N TYR A 123 -4.28 17.18 10.26
CA TYR A 123 -4.04 17.01 8.81
C TYR A 123 -5.32 16.90 7.99
N GLY A 124 -6.38 16.32 8.57
CA GLY A 124 -7.66 16.13 7.92
C GLY A 124 -8.30 17.43 7.39
N ARG A 125 -8.03 18.58 8.01
CA ARG A 125 -8.49 19.88 7.48
C ARG A 125 -7.84 20.22 6.15
N ALA A 126 -6.54 20.02 6.01
CA ALA A 126 -5.85 20.22 4.75
C ALA A 126 -6.30 19.20 3.69
N MET A 127 -6.53 17.92 4.08
CA MET A 127 -7.09 16.89 3.19
C MET A 127 -8.44 17.33 2.61
N ALA A 128 -9.36 17.79 3.48
CA ALA A 128 -10.69 18.26 3.05
C ALA A 128 -10.60 19.49 2.15
N GLN A 129 -9.71 20.44 2.46
CA GLN A 129 -9.49 21.64 1.65
C GLN A 129 -9.00 21.27 0.24
N TYR A 130 -7.92 20.49 0.12
CA TYR A 130 -7.39 20.10 -1.20
C TYR A 130 -8.37 19.24 -1.98
N ALA A 131 -9.13 18.37 -1.31
CA ALA A 131 -10.21 17.63 -1.97
C ALA A 131 -11.30 18.55 -2.51
N GLN A 132 -11.68 19.61 -1.75
CA GLN A 132 -12.66 20.59 -2.19
C GLN A 132 -12.14 21.40 -3.38
N GLU A 133 -10.87 21.86 -3.34
CA GLU A 133 -10.24 22.56 -4.47
C GLU A 133 -10.26 21.71 -5.74
N ALA A 134 -9.97 20.40 -5.63
CA ALA A 134 -9.99 19.48 -6.76
C ALA A 134 -11.39 19.32 -7.35
N VAL A 135 -12.42 19.10 -6.52
CA VAL A 135 -13.81 18.95 -7.03
C VAL A 135 -14.39 20.24 -7.59
N ASP A 136 -13.92 21.40 -7.12
CA ASP A 136 -14.33 22.70 -7.64
C ASP A 136 -13.70 23.02 -9.00
N ALA A 137 -12.57 22.41 -9.32
CA ALA A 137 -11.88 22.57 -10.60
C ALA A 137 -12.53 21.76 -11.74
N TRP A 138 -13.20 20.64 -11.42
CA TRP A 138 -13.83 19.79 -12.44
C TRP A 138 -15.14 20.39 -12.96
N THR A 139 -15.46 20.09 -14.22
CA THR A 139 -16.70 20.48 -14.88
C THR A 139 -17.49 19.26 -15.37
N ASP A 140 -18.82 19.38 -15.51
CA ASP A 140 -19.64 18.25 -15.96
C ASP A 140 -19.31 17.86 -17.41
N GLY A 141 -19.12 16.55 -17.62
CA GLY A 141 -18.75 15.98 -18.92
C GLY A 141 -17.26 16.07 -19.27
N GLU A 142 -16.43 16.62 -18.39
CA GLU A 142 -14.98 16.73 -18.59
C GLU A 142 -14.34 15.33 -18.71
N SER A 143 -13.35 15.22 -19.60
CA SER A 143 -12.55 14.01 -19.75
C SER A 143 -11.36 14.06 -18.79
N VAL A 144 -11.24 13.08 -17.91
CA VAL A 144 -10.21 12.99 -16.87
C VAL A 144 -9.49 11.64 -16.92
N ASP A 145 -8.26 11.59 -16.42
CA ASP A 145 -7.64 10.33 -15.98
C ASP A 145 -7.77 10.24 -14.46
N VAL A 146 -8.69 9.39 -13.99
CA VAL A 146 -9.00 9.27 -12.57
C VAL A 146 -7.78 8.88 -11.74
N HIS A 147 -6.86 8.06 -12.28
CA HIS A 147 -5.67 7.66 -11.56
C HIS A 147 -4.65 8.79 -11.46
N GLU A 148 -4.45 9.55 -12.54
CA GLU A 148 -3.54 10.70 -12.58
C GLU A 148 -4.01 11.81 -11.64
N ASP A 149 -5.28 12.23 -11.75
CA ASP A 149 -5.87 13.28 -10.90
C ASP A 149 -5.80 12.95 -9.41
N LEU A 150 -6.10 11.70 -9.04
CA LEU A 150 -6.03 11.26 -7.64
C LEU A 150 -4.58 11.14 -7.16
N THR A 151 -3.63 10.79 -8.03
CA THR A 151 -2.20 10.77 -7.70
C THR A 151 -1.69 12.18 -7.42
N GLU A 152 -2.07 13.15 -8.24
CA GLU A 152 -1.75 14.56 -8.03
C GLU A 152 -2.32 15.09 -6.71
N LEU A 153 -3.61 14.83 -6.46
CA LEU A 153 -4.30 15.27 -5.25
C LEU A 153 -3.63 14.71 -3.99
N THR A 154 -3.37 13.40 -3.94
CA THR A 154 -2.75 12.77 -2.78
C THR A 154 -1.30 13.18 -2.58
N LEU A 155 -0.56 13.45 -3.67
CA LEU A 155 0.80 13.99 -3.59
C LEU A 155 0.82 15.39 -2.97
N ARG A 156 -0.10 16.28 -3.38
CA ARG A 156 -0.25 17.61 -2.78
C ARG A 156 -0.57 17.51 -1.28
N ILE A 157 -1.48 16.63 -0.91
CA ILE A 157 -1.88 16.40 0.48
C ILE A 157 -0.69 15.92 1.33
N VAL A 158 0.02 14.89 0.90
CA VAL A 158 1.18 14.35 1.63
C VAL A 158 2.28 15.39 1.76
N ALA A 159 2.61 16.11 0.69
CA ALA A 159 3.62 17.15 0.72
C ALA A 159 3.26 18.27 1.71
N ARG A 160 2.00 18.70 1.71
CA ARG A 160 1.53 19.75 2.60
C ARG A 160 1.43 19.30 4.06
N THR A 161 0.85 18.11 4.31
CA THR A 161 0.57 17.66 5.67
C THR A 161 1.78 17.12 6.40
N LEU A 162 2.64 16.37 5.71
CA LEU A 162 3.80 15.75 6.35
C LEU A 162 5.07 16.60 6.26
N PHE A 163 5.15 17.49 5.26
CA PHE A 163 6.38 18.25 5.02
C PHE A 163 6.14 19.77 4.93
N ASP A 164 4.90 20.24 5.09
CA ASP A 164 4.49 21.63 4.89
C ASP A 164 5.16 22.26 3.63
N ALA A 165 5.25 21.47 2.59
CA ALA A 165 5.91 21.83 1.33
C ALA A 165 4.86 22.02 0.23
N ASP A 166 5.07 23.04 -0.60
CA ASP A 166 4.32 23.20 -1.84
C ASP A 166 5.08 22.54 -2.99
N VAL A 167 4.59 21.37 -3.41
CA VAL A 167 5.16 20.64 -4.54
C VAL A 167 4.40 20.89 -5.85
N THR A 168 3.38 21.76 -5.85
CA THR A 168 2.55 22.06 -7.02
C THR A 168 3.39 22.34 -8.28
N PRO A 169 4.49 23.12 -8.24
CA PRO A 169 5.31 23.37 -9.43
C PRO A 169 6.07 22.13 -9.96
N ARG A 170 6.08 21.03 -9.22
CA ARG A 170 6.85 19.81 -9.52
C ARG A 170 6.02 18.52 -9.50
N ILE A 171 4.69 18.64 -9.36
CA ILE A 171 3.78 17.50 -9.22
C ILE A 171 3.92 16.54 -10.39
N GLU A 172 3.77 17.01 -11.61
CA GLU A 172 3.90 16.21 -12.83
C GLU A 172 5.27 15.51 -12.91
N GLU A 173 6.32 16.22 -12.50
CA GLU A 173 7.67 15.67 -12.49
C GLU A 173 7.80 14.52 -11.48
N VAL A 174 7.30 14.68 -10.24
CA VAL A 174 7.34 13.66 -9.21
C VAL A 174 6.51 12.45 -9.61
N ALA A 175 5.30 12.65 -10.13
CA ALA A 175 4.42 11.59 -10.62
C ALA A 175 5.07 10.79 -11.76
N ARG A 176 5.65 11.48 -12.75
CA ARG A 176 6.37 10.85 -13.86
C ARG A 176 7.59 10.05 -13.39
N LEU A 177 8.40 10.61 -12.48
CA LEU A 177 9.55 9.90 -11.91
C LEU A 177 9.11 8.68 -11.09
N GLY A 178 8.01 8.76 -10.35
CA GLY A 178 7.39 7.64 -9.66
C GLY A 178 7.03 6.52 -10.62
N THR A 179 6.38 6.85 -11.74
CA THR A 179 6.02 5.87 -12.79
C THR A 179 7.26 5.23 -13.40
N GLU A 180 8.31 5.98 -13.72
CA GLU A 180 9.59 5.42 -14.24
C GLU A 180 10.22 4.42 -13.28
N VAL A 181 10.16 4.70 -11.98
CA VAL A 181 10.64 3.80 -10.92
C VAL A 181 9.79 2.53 -10.86
N GLN A 182 8.48 2.66 -10.87
CA GLN A 182 7.55 1.53 -10.85
C GLN A 182 7.77 0.59 -12.05
N ASP A 183 7.88 1.14 -13.26
CA ASP A 183 8.10 0.36 -14.48
C ASP A 183 9.44 -0.38 -14.46
N PHE A 184 10.49 0.26 -13.93
CA PHE A 184 11.76 -0.38 -13.73
C PHE A 184 11.66 -1.61 -12.82
N TYR A 185 10.99 -1.48 -11.66
CA TYR A 185 10.85 -2.58 -10.71
C TYR A 185 9.88 -3.65 -11.22
N TYR A 186 8.80 -3.28 -11.90
CA TYR A 186 7.91 -4.24 -12.54
C TYR A 186 8.68 -5.19 -13.48
N GLY A 187 9.46 -4.64 -14.40
CA GLY A 187 10.28 -5.44 -15.32
C GLY A 187 11.32 -6.33 -14.62
N ARG A 188 11.74 -5.96 -13.40
CA ARG A 188 12.67 -6.77 -12.60
C ARG A 188 11.95 -7.89 -11.84
N PHE A 189 10.84 -7.60 -11.19
CA PHE A 189 10.11 -8.60 -10.41
C PHE A 189 9.43 -9.65 -11.28
N ALA A 190 9.03 -9.28 -12.49
CA ALA A 190 8.42 -10.20 -13.46
C ALA A 190 9.42 -11.07 -14.22
N SER A 191 10.74 -10.92 -14.03
CA SER A 191 11.78 -11.61 -14.82
C SER A 191 13.05 -11.85 -14.02
N LEU A 192 13.98 -12.65 -14.57
CA LEU A 192 15.32 -12.85 -14.00
C LEU A 192 16.21 -11.59 -14.00
N ARG A 193 15.72 -10.46 -14.51
CA ARG A 193 16.48 -9.19 -14.47
C ARG A 193 16.79 -8.71 -13.06
N PHE A 194 16.09 -9.20 -12.03
CA PHE A 194 16.43 -8.92 -10.64
C PHE A 194 17.83 -9.42 -10.24
N LEU A 195 18.41 -10.37 -10.98
CA LEU A 195 19.79 -10.84 -10.78
C LEU A 195 20.85 -9.85 -11.30
N ILE A 196 20.46 -8.89 -12.15
CA ILE A 196 21.37 -7.86 -12.67
C ILE A 196 21.60 -6.80 -11.58
N PRO A 197 22.82 -6.60 -11.07
CA PRO A 197 23.09 -5.58 -10.06
C PRO A 197 22.74 -4.17 -10.58
N THR A 198 22.23 -3.31 -9.71
CA THR A 198 21.85 -1.92 -10.08
C THR A 198 23.06 -1.04 -10.40
N TRP A 199 24.23 -1.37 -9.90
CA TRP A 199 25.49 -0.67 -10.21
C TRP A 199 26.01 -0.92 -11.65
N LEU A 200 25.55 -2.00 -12.31
CA LEU A 200 25.93 -2.27 -13.70
C LEU A 200 25.26 -1.23 -14.63
N PRO A 201 26.01 -0.52 -15.49
CA PRO A 201 25.49 0.62 -16.27
C PRO A 201 24.64 0.21 -17.48
N THR A 202 23.59 -0.58 -17.27
CA THR A 202 22.59 -0.87 -18.31
C THR A 202 21.72 0.36 -18.60
N PRO A 203 21.07 0.46 -19.78
CA PRO A 203 20.17 1.57 -20.08
C PRO A 203 19.06 1.76 -19.03
N GLY A 204 18.49 0.66 -18.51
CA GLY A 204 17.49 0.70 -17.45
C GLY A 204 18.06 1.21 -16.11
N ASN A 205 19.23 0.70 -15.69
CA ASN A 205 19.86 1.14 -14.45
C ASN A 205 20.28 2.61 -14.52
N ARG A 206 20.72 3.11 -15.68
CA ARG A 206 21.04 4.53 -15.89
C ARG A 206 19.79 5.42 -15.83
N ARG A 207 18.65 4.95 -16.34
CA ARG A 207 17.38 5.67 -16.19
C ARG A 207 16.97 5.75 -14.72
N LEU A 208 16.95 4.62 -14.03
CA LEU A 208 16.67 4.59 -12.59
C LEU A 208 17.58 5.54 -11.81
N ALA A 209 18.90 5.51 -12.05
CA ALA A 209 19.84 6.38 -11.34
C ALA A 209 19.53 7.87 -11.55
N ARG A 210 19.17 8.28 -12.79
CA ARG A 210 18.75 9.67 -13.07
C ARG A 210 17.44 10.03 -12.38
N ALA A 211 16.46 9.12 -12.39
CA ALA A 211 15.20 9.34 -11.69
C ALA A 211 15.42 9.51 -10.18
N ILE A 212 16.23 8.65 -9.57
CA ILE A 212 16.60 8.77 -8.14
C ILE A 212 17.30 10.09 -7.87
N GLN A 213 18.31 10.46 -8.66
CA GLN A 213 19.03 11.72 -8.49
C GLN A 213 18.08 12.92 -8.53
N ARG A 214 17.10 12.90 -9.46
CA ARG A 214 16.17 14.01 -9.58
C ARG A 214 15.18 14.06 -8.40
N LEU A 215 14.71 12.92 -7.93
CA LEU A 215 13.91 12.84 -6.71
C LEU A 215 14.70 13.32 -5.49
N ASP A 216 16.00 13.00 -5.40
CA ASP A 216 16.88 13.47 -4.34
C ASP A 216 16.99 15.00 -4.35
N GLU A 217 17.16 15.62 -5.51
CA GLU A 217 17.21 17.08 -5.64
C GLU A 217 15.94 17.73 -5.10
N ILE A 218 14.76 17.13 -5.38
CA ILE A 218 13.48 17.61 -4.89
C ILE A 218 13.39 17.47 -3.36
N VAL A 219 13.71 16.29 -2.83
CA VAL A 219 13.63 16.00 -1.39
C VAL A 219 14.63 16.85 -0.60
N TYR A 220 15.87 16.98 -1.06
CA TYR A 220 16.84 17.88 -0.41
C TYR A 220 16.42 19.35 -0.51
N GLY A 221 15.73 19.75 -1.58
CA GLY A 221 15.10 21.07 -1.69
C GLY A 221 14.13 21.33 -0.55
N ILE A 222 13.19 20.40 -0.34
CA ILE A 222 12.20 20.46 0.75
C ILE A 222 12.89 20.55 2.13
N ILE A 223 13.95 19.75 2.35
CA ILE A 223 14.69 19.75 3.62
C ILE A 223 15.39 21.09 3.86
N ARG A 224 16.06 21.67 2.84
CA ARG A 224 16.83 22.91 2.95
C ARG A 224 16.00 24.17 3.12
N GLU A 225 14.74 24.15 2.68
CA GLU A 225 13.79 25.24 2.90
C GLU A 225 13.34 25.35 4.37
N ARG A 226 13.76 24.40 5.21
CA ARG A 226 13.44 24.34 6.64
C ARG A 226 14.51 24.93 7.52
N ARG A 227 14.07 25.70 8.51
CA ARG A 227 14.95 26.09 9.63
C ARG A 227 15.02 24.92 10.61
N PRO A 228 16.23 24.51 11.01
CA PRO A 228 16.38 23.34 11.89
C PRO A 228 15.78 23.49 13.31
N ASP A 229 15.50 24.71 13.74
CA ASP A 229 14.97 25.10 15.03
C ASP A 229 13.47 25.45 15.02
N GLU A 230 12.83 25.41 13.86
CA GLU A 230 11.41 25.76 13.69
C GLU A 230 10.51 24.53 13.74
N ASP A 231 9.63 24.44 14.72
CA ASP A 231 8.55 23.43 14.75
C ASP A 231 7.28 24.00 14.08
N ARG A 232 6.98 23.50 12.88
CA ARG A 232 5.75 23.82 12.15
C ARG A 232 4.62 22.83 12.43
N GLY A 233 4.84 21.89 13.35
CA GLY A 233 3.86 20.87 13.70
C GLY A 233 3.69 19.75 12.67
N ASP A 234 4.57 19.67 11.67
CA ASP A 234 4.60 18.61 10.65
C ASP A 234 5.67 17.54 10.96
N LEU A 235 5.65 16.47 10.19
CA LEU A 235 6.60 15.36 10.37
C LEU A 235 8.04 15.80 10.14
N LEU A 236 8.32 16.63 9.14
CA LEU A 236 9.69 17.03 8.82
C LEU A 236 10.31 17.83 9.97
N SER A 237 9.56 18.76 10.55
CA SER A 237 9.99 19.49 11.76
C SER A 237 10.27 18.55 12.92
N MET A 238 9.40 17.54 13.13
CA MET A 238 9.60 16.53 14.17
C MET A 238 10.89 15.72 13.93
N LEU A 239 11.17 15.30 12.68
CA LEU A 239 12.39 14.56 12.36
C LEU A 239 13.67 15.41 12.53
N LEU A 240 13.61 16.70 12.20
CA LEU A 240 14.70 17.64 12.37
C LEU A 240 15.01 17.91 13.85
N LEU A 241 13.98 18.06 14.66
CA LEU A 241 14.10 18.36 16.10
C LEU A 241 14.29 17.12 16.96
N ALA A 242 13.88 15.94 16.46
CA ALA A 242 13.92 14.71 17.25
C ALA A 242 15.34 14.34 17.68
N ARG A 243 15.45 13.99 18.97
CA ARG A 243 16.69 13.45 19.56
C ARG A 243 16.38 12.12 20.22
N ASP A 244 17.29 11.16 20.09
CA ASP A 244 17.19 9.89 20.81
C ASP A 244 17.62 10.04 22.28
N GLU A 245 17.58 8.95 23.02
CA GLU A 245 17.96 8.89 24.45
C GLU A 245 19.41 9.36 24.73
N SER A 246 20.27 9.34 23.70
CA SER A 246 21.64 9.83 23.76
C SER A 246 21.78 11.30 23.35
N GLY A 247 20.68 12.00 23.04
CA GLY A 247 20.67 13.37 22.54
C GLY A 247 21.04 13.52 21.07
N VAL A 248 21.22 12.42 20.34
CA VAL A 248 21.65 12.42 18.93
C VAL A 248 20.45 12.53 18.01
N GLY A 249 20.47 13.51 17.08
CA GLY A 249 19.47 13.69 16.03
C GLY A 249 19.64 12.74 14.84
N MET A 250 18.74 12.85 13.88
CA MET A 250 18.93 12.24 12.55
C MET A 250 19.91 13.05 11.71
N SER A 251 20.79 12.36 10.97
CA SER A 251 21.59 13.01 9.95
C SER A 251 20.72 13.47 8.78
N GLU A 252 21.19 14.45 7.99
CA GLU A 252 20.47 14.92 6.79
C GLU A 252 20.14 13.77 5.83
N ARG A 253 21.04 12.80 5.68
CA ARG A 253 20.79 11.60 4.87
C ARG A 253 19.66 10.73 5.46
N GLN A 254 19.61 10.54 6.77
CA GLN A 254 18.54 9.78 7.40
C GLN A 254 17.20 10.50 7.24
N ILE A 255 17.16 11.82 7.37
CA ILE A 255 15.95 12.63 7.12
C ILE A 255 15.53 12.50 5.65
N ARG A 256 16.46 12.60 4.69
CA ARG A 256 16.18 12.34 3.27
C ARG A 256 15.56 10.98 3.04
N ASP A 257 16.09 9.92 3.66
CA ASP A 257 15.61 8.56 3.49
C ASP A 257 14.18 8.40 4.04
N GLU A 258 13.84 9.07 5.15
CA GLU A 258 12.48 9.10 5.70
C GLU A 258 11.52 9.92 4.83
N VAL A 259 11.91 11.12 4.41
CA VAL A 259 11.08 11.98 3.55
C VAL A 259 10.79 11.28 2.23
N MET A 260 11.82 10.72 1.57
CA MET A 260 11.65 9.95 0.34
C MET A 260 10.71 8.76 0.54
N THR A 261 10.89 8.01 1.63
CA THR A 261 10.05 6.84 1.94
C THR A 261 8.60 7.24 2.14
N LEU A 262 8.35 8.29 2.93
CA LEU A 262 6.98 8.69 3.30
C LEU A 262 6.29 9.46 2.17
N LEU A 263 7.03 10.23 1.38
CA LEU A 263 6.50 10.90 0.18
C LEU A 263 6.00 9.88 -0.83
N LEU A 264 6.82 8.88 -1.19
CA LEU A 264 6.44 7.87 -2.18
C LEU A 264 5.39 6.89 -1.65
N ALA A 265 5.50 6.44 -0.39
CA ALA A 265 4.55 5.49 0.17
C ALA A 265 3.19 6.13 0.51
N GLY A 266 3.17 7.42 0.86
CA GLY A 266 1.97 8.11 1.33
C GLY A 266 0.99 8.45 0.21
N HIS A 267 1.47 8.99 -0.92
CA HIS A 267 0.55 9.45 -1.96
C HIS A 267 0.04 8.29 -2.85
N GLU A 268 0.93 7.45 -3.36
CA GLU A 268 0.57 6.43 -4.35
C GLU A 268 -0.42 5.40 -3.80
N THR A 269 -0.25 4.96 -2.56
CA THR A 269 -1.13 3.92 -1.99
C THR A 269 -2.55 4.42 -1.77
N THR A 270 -2.73 5.68 -1.35
CA THR A 270 -4.05 6.30 -1.18
C THR A 270 -4.69 6.59 -2.55
N ALA A 271 -3.92 7.10 -3.50
CA ALA A 271 -4.40 7.31 -4.88
C ALA A 271 -4.94 6.01 -5.50
N LEU A 272 -4.19 4.89 -5.35
CA LEU A 272 -4.61 3.58 -5.83
C LEU A 272 -5.87 3.07 -5.13
N ALA A 273 -5.96 3.22 -3.81
CA ALA A 273 -7.16 2.84 -3.07
C ALA A 273 -8.40 3.60 -3.57
N LEU A 274 -8.28 4.90 -3.81
CA LEU A 274 -9.37 5.73 -4.34
C LEU A 274 -9.68 5.42 -5.82
N THR A 275 -8.65 5.25 -6.66
CA THR A 275 -8.85 4.84 -8.06
C THR A 275 -9.67 3.55 -8.15
N TRP A 276 -9.26 2.52 -7.42
CA TRP A 276 -9.99 1.26 -7.39
C TRP A 276 -11.37 1.39 -6.75
N ALA A 277 -11.56 2.27 -5.77
CA ALA A 277 -12.88 2.53 -5.19
C ALA A 277 -13.84 3.12 -6.25
N PHE A 278 -13.40 4.11 -7.03
CA PHE A 278 -14.24 4.68 -8.08
C PHE A 278 -14.49 3.71 -9.25
N VAL A 279 -13.51 2.89 -9.63
CA VAL A 279 -13.70 1.80 -10.61
C VAL A 279 -14.76 0.81 -10.11
N LEU A 280 -14.72 0.43 -8.84
CA LEU A 280 -15.70 -0.49 -8.25
C LEU A 280 -17.08 0.16 -8.13
N LEU A 281 -17.16 1.43 -7.75
CA LEU A 281 -18.43 2.16 -7.63
C LEU A 281 -19.09 2.39 -9.01
N ASP A 282 -18.32 2.63 -10.08
CA ASP A 282 -18.85 2.72 -11.44
C ASP A 282 -19.52 1.41 -11.88
N ARG A 283 -18.90 0.29 -11.55
CA ARG A 283 -19.40 -1.06 -11.88
C ARG A 283 -20.50 -1.57 -10.94
N ASN A 284 -20.73 -0.90 -9.81
CA ASN A 284 -21.71 -1.32 -8.79
C ASN A 284 -22.65 -0.16 -8.43
N PRO A 285 -23.64 0.14 -9.28
CA PRO A 285 -24.55 1.28 -9.08
C PRO A 285 -25.33 1.25 -7.75
N GLU A 286 -25.64 0.05 -7.24
CA GLU A 286 -26.33 -0.10 -5.95
C GLU A 286 -25.44 0.36 -4.79
N ALA A 287 -24.18 -0.07 -4.75
CA ALA A 287 -23.23 0.36 -3.73
C ALA A 287 -22.97 1.88 -3.83
N ARG A 288 -22.88 2.41 -5.06
CA ARG A 288 -22.76 3.84 -5.29
C ARG A 288 -23.97 4.61 -4.73
N GLY A 289 -25.19 4.17 -5.04
CA GLY A 289 -26.41 4.81 -4.54
C GLY A 289 -26.51 4.81 -3.02
N ARG A 290 -26.06 3.75 -2.35
CA ARG A 290 -26.00 3.69 -0.87
C ARG A 290 -24.96 4.67 -0.31
N LEU A 291 -23.79 4.80 -0.94
CA LEU A 291 -22.79 5.80 -0.56
C LEU A 291 -23.36 7.21 -0.69
N GLU A 292 -23.95 7.54 -1.82
CA GLU A 292 -24.56 8.85 -2.08
C GLU A 292 -25.68 9.16 -1.07
N ALA A 293 -26.52 8.17 -0.72
CA ALA A 293 -27.56 8.32 0.29
C ALA A 293 -26.97 8.62 1.69
N GLU A 294 -25.90 7.94 2.11
CA GLU A 294 -25.20 8.25 3.36
C GLU A 294 -24.64 9.68 3.35
N LEU A 295 -23.95 10.04 2.28
CA LEU A 295 -23.36 11.38 2.14
C LEU A 295 -24.42 12.47 2.18
N GLY A 296 -25.54 12.30 1.48
CA GLY A 296 -26.68 13.23 1.53
C GLY A 296 -27.28 13.35 2.92
N ALA A 297 -27.47 12.23 3.63
CA ALA A 297 -28.05 12.20 4.96
C ALA A 297 -27.15 12.85 6.03
N VAL A 298 -25.83 12.64 5.96
CA VAL A 298 -24.86 13.10 6.98
C VAL A 298 -24.38 14.51 6.69
N LEU A 299 -24.09 14.82 5.44
CA LEU A 299 -23.42 16.07 5.05
C LEU A 299 -24.39 17.11 4.46
N GLY A 300 -25.48 16.67 3.82
CA GLY A 300 -26.29 17.57 2.99
C GLY A 300 -25.41 18.27 1.95
N ASP A 301 -25.51 19.60 1.86
CA ASP A 301 -24.77 20.39 0.88
C ASP A 301 -23.38 20.86 1.37
N ARG A 302 -23.04 20.63 2.64
CA ARG A 302 -21.74 21.06 3.19
C ARG A 302 -20.61 20.09 2.82
N PRO A 303 -19.37 20.57 2.63
CA PRO A 303 -18.23 19.69 2.47
C PRO A 303 -17.96 18.88 3.74
N PRO A 304 -17.41 17.64 3.62
CA PRO A 304 -17.03 16.85 4.79
C PRO A 304 -15.84 17.47 5.53
N SER A 305 -15.80 17.21 6.82
CA SER A 305 -14.72 17.57 7.73
C SER A 305 -14.14 16.30 8.39
N PRO A 306 -12.97 16.37 9.03
CA PRO A 306 -12.42 15.23 9.77
C PRO A 306 -13.36 14.67 10.85
N ASP A 307 -14.18 15.52 11.43
CA ASP A 307 -15.13 15.15 12.50
C ASP A 307 -16.30 14.33 11.96
N ASP A 308 -16.55 14.34 10.65
CA ASP A 308 -17.60 13.56 10.00
C ASP A 308 -17.19 12.11 9.75
N VAL A 309 -15.88 11.82 9.70
CA VAL A 309 -15.38 10.48 9.37
C VAL A 309 -16.02 9.37 10.21
N PRO A 310 -16.23 9.50 11.53
CA PRO A 310 -16.93 8.47 12.33
C PRO A 310 -18.40 8.28 11.95
N ALA A 311 -19.04 9.29 11.36
CA ALA A 311 -20.45 9.25 10.94
C ALA A 311 -20.65 8.76 9.49
N LEU A 312 -19.57 8.34 8.80
CA LEU A 312 -19.58 7.84 7.43
C LEU A 312 -19.16 6.34 7.39
N PRO A 313 -19.89 5.44 8.06
CA PRO A 313 -19.53 4.03 8.12
C PRO A 313 -19.59 3.33 6.76
N TYR A 314 -20.49 3.73 5.85
CA TYR A 314 -20.56 3.12 4.52
C TYR A 314 -19.39 3.57 3.63
N ALA A 315 -18.99 4.83 3.69
CA ALA A 315 -17.78 5.29 2.99
C ALA A 315 -16.53 4.54 3.47
N GLN A 316 -16.39 4.32 4.78
CA GLN A 316 -15.30 3.50 5.33
C GLN A 316 -15.41 2.03 4.89
N ALA A 317 -16.64 1.48 4.80
CA ALA A 317 -16.89 0.14 4.30
C ALA A 317 -16.50 -0.01 2.82
N VAL A 318 -16.77 1.00 1.99
CA VAL A 318 -16.31 1.08 0.57
C VAL A 318 -14.80 1.01 0.51
N ILE A 319 -14.09 1.80 1.31
CA ILE A 319 -12.60 1.79 1.33
C ILE A 319 -12.08 0.42 1.81
N ASN A 320 -12.63 -0.15 2.88
CA ASN A 320 -12.20 -1.46 3.37
C ASN A 320 -12.41 -2.57 2.33
N GLU A 321 -13.57 -2.57 1.63
CA GLU A 321 -13.85 -3.55 0.59
C GLU A 321 -12.93 -3.36 -0.63
N THR A 322 -12.63 -2.11 -0.96
CA THR A 322 -11.65 -1.80 -2.01
C THR A 322 -10.26 -2.31 -1.62
N LEU A 323 -9.80 -2.05 -0.40
CA LEU A 323 -8.51 -2.55 0.11
C LEU A 323 -8.47 -4.08 0.22
N ARG A 324 -9.62 -4.74 0.37
CA ARG A 324 -9.73 -6.19 0.31
C ARG A 324 -9.52 -6.69 -1.12
N LEU A 325 -10.24 -6.12 -2.09
CA LEU A 325 -10.18 -6.54 -3.49
C LEU A 325 -8.90 -6.08 -4.19
N TYR A 326 -8.48 -4.85 -3.97
CA TYR A 326 -7.33 -4.24 -4.63
C TYR A 326 -6.37 -3.62 -3.60
N PRO A 327 -5.73 -4.45 -2.73
CA PRO A 327 -4.76 -3.93 -1.78
C PRO A 327 -3.55 -3.36 -2.53
N PRO A 328 -3.19 -2.08 -2.37
CA PRO A 328 -2.01 -1.52 -3.01
C PRO A 328 -0.74 -2.32 -2.69
N ALA A 329 -0.53 -2.70 -1.44
CA ALA A 329 0.49 -3.65 -1.03
C ALA A 329 -0.05 -5.09 -1.13
N TYR A 330 -0.08 -5.65 -2.34
CA TYR A 330 -0.71 -6.95 -2.63
C TYR A 330 0.10 -8.17 -2.18
N VAL A 331 1.39 -7.99 -1.96
CA VAL A 331 2.33 -9.00 -1.46
C VAL A 331 3.38 -8.35 -0.58
N THR A 332 3.80 -9.03 0.48
CA THR A 332 4.96 -8.62 1.28
C THR A 332 5.87 -9.81 1.53
N GLY A 333 7.14 -9.55 1.84
CA GLY A 333 8.11 -10.62 1.99
C GLY A 333 8.95 -10.49 3.25
N ARG A 334 9.35 -11.66 3.76
CA ARG A 334 10.34 -11.81 4.84
C ARG A 334 11.43 -12.80 4.40
N GLU A 335 12.60 -12.66 4.98
CA GLU A 335 13.73 -13.58 4.79
C GLU A 335 14.18 -14.04 6.16
N ALA A 336 14.24 -15.35 6.35
CA ALA A 336 14.68 -15.96 7.60
C ALA A 336 16.16 -15.60 7.87
N VAL A 337 16.49 -15.13 9.07
CA VAL A 337 17.87 -14.82 9.50
C VAL A 337 18.51 -15.96 10.26
N ARG A 338 17.75 -17.00 10.56
CA ARG A 338 18.17 -18.29 11.18
C ARG A 338 17.23 -19.39 10.73
N ASN A 339 17.55 -20.64 11.06
CA ASN A 339 16.60 -21.73 10.90
C ASN A 339 15.42 -21.49 11.84
N THR A 340 14.21 -21.56 11.31
CA THR A 340 12.96 -21.34 12.04
C THR A 340 11.89 -22.30 11.53
N VAL A 341 10.65 -22.13 11.96
CA VAL A 341 9.52 -22.94 11.52
C VAL A 341 8.32 -22.06 11.21
N ILE A 342 7.44 -22.56 10.36
CA ILE A 342 6.08 -22.04 10.18
C ILE A 342 5.13 -23.21 10.41
N ARG A 343 4.34 -23.16 11.47
CA ARG A 343 3.39 -24.22 11.85
C ARG A 343 4.03 -25.62 11.89
N GLY A 344 5.25 -25.68 12.39
CA GLY A 344 6.03 -26.92 12.49
C GLY A 344 6.81 -27.30 11.24
N LEU A 345 6.65 -26.59 10.12
CA LEU A 345 7.42 -26.83 8.89
C LEU A 345 8.76 -26.10 8.94
N PRO A 346 9.89 -26.79 8.70
CA PRO A 346 11.21 -26.15 8.75
C PRO A 346 11.37 -25.07 7.68
N ILE A 347 11.83 -23.92 8.09
CA ILE A 347 12.21 -22.79 7.23
C ILE A 347 13.69 -22.52 7.44
N PRO A 348 14.54 -22.91 6.47
CA PRO A 348 16.00 -22.71 6.59
C PRO A 348 16.39 -21.24 6.62
N ASN A 349 17.56 -20.95 7.18
CA ASN A 349 18.18 -19.63 7.08
C ASN A 349 18.26 -19.13 5.61
N ARG A 350 18.02 -17.85 5.40
CA ARG A 350 17.95 -17.17 4.08
C ARG A 350 16.78 -17.61 3.19
N HIS A 351 15.87 -18.43 3.71
CA HIS A 351 14.66 -18.77 2.98
C HIS A 351 13.70 -17.57 2.96
N ILE A 352 13.07 -17.36 1.82
CA ILE A 352 12.11 -16.25 1.64
C ILE A 352 10.71 -16.77 1.95
N VAL A 353 9.95 -16.01 2.72
CA VAL A 353 8.52 -16.21 2.93
C VAL A 353 7.78 -15.02 2.36
N LEU A 354 6.98 -15.25 1.34
CA LEU A 354 6.11 -14.27 0.72
C LEU A 354 4.70 -14.42 1.29
N ILE A 355 4.07 -13.33 1.61
CA ILE A 355 2.71 -13.26 2.15
C ILE A 355 1.85 -12.62 1.07
N SER A 356 0.93 -13.40 0.51
CA SER A 356 0.01 -12.91 -0.50
C SER A 356 -1.20 -12.26 0.15
N ILE A 357 -1.16 -10.96 0.34
CA ILE A 357 -2.30 -10.17 0.85
C ILE A 357 -3.49 -10.30 -0.11
N TYR A 358 -3.23 -10.18 -1.41
CA TYR A 358 -4.25 -10.27 -2.46
C TYR A 358 -5.05 -11.57 -2.42
N ALA A 359 -4.37 -12.71 -2.34
CA ALA A 359 -5.06 -14.00 -2.34
C ALA A 359 -5.66 -14.33 -0.96
N THR A 360 -5.04 -13.93 0.14
CA THR A 360 -5.61 -14.07 1.50
C THR A 360 -6.92 -13.31 1.62
N HIS A 361 -6.99 -12.08 1.11
CA HIS A 361 -8.19 -11.24 1.12
C HIS A 361 -9.31 -11.76 0.19
N ARG A 362 -9.03 -12.76 -0.65
CA ARG A 362 -9.99 -13.43 -1.52
C ARG A 362 -10.24 -14.89 -1.12
N ASP A 363 -9.92 -15.26 0.09
CA ASP A 363 -10.15 -16.62 0.54
C ASP A 363 -11.63 -16.81 0.91
N PRO A 364 -12.36 -17.73 0.24
CA PRO A 364 -13.78 -17.95 0.47
C PRO A 364 -14.08 -18.48 1.88
N ARG A 365 -13.10 -19.02 2.60
CA ARG A 365 -13.25 -19.43 4.00
C ARG A 365 -13.53 -18.24 4.93
N PHE A 366 -13.06 -17.04 4.56
CA PHE A 366 -13.17 -15.82 5.36
C PHE A 366 -14.11 -14.79 4.72
N PHE A 367 -14.16 -14.77 3.39
CA PHE A 367 -14.94 -13.81 2.61
C PHE A 367 -15.87 -14.55 1.65
N PRO A 368 -17.11 -14.88 2.05
CA PRO A 368 -18.12 -15.43 1.13
C PRO A 368 -18.27 -14.52 -0.09
N GLU A 369 -18.42 -15.13 -1.29
CA GLU A 369 -18.40 -14.41 -2.57
C GLU A 369 -17.16 -13.49 -2.68
N PRO A 370 -15.95 -14.08 -2.71
CA PRO A 370 -14.71 -13.34 -2.48
C PRO A 370 -14.39 -12.30 -3.55
N ASP A 371 -14.93 -12.44 -4.75
CA ASP A 371 -14.70 -11.51 -5.85
C ASP A 371 -15.80 -10.44 -5.99
N ALA A 372 -16.91 -10.58 -5.25
CA ALA A 372 -17.97 -9.59 -5.23
C ALA A 372 -17.58 -8.36 -4.39
N PHE A 373 -17.88 -7.17 -4.93
CA PHE A 373 -17.76 -5.92 -4.20
C PHE A 373 -18.97 -5.71 -3.30
N ARG A 374 -18.82 -5.94 -2.02
CA ARG A 374 -19.88 -5.90 -1.01
C ARG A 374 -19.45 -5.10 0.22
N PRO A 375 -19.53 -3.76 0.18
CA PRO A 375 -19.17 -2.91 1.33
C PRO A 375 -19.95 -3.27 2.62
N GLU A 376 -21.19 -3.74 2.48
CA GLU A 376 -22.08 -4.09 3.59
C GLU A 376 -21.48 -5.11 4.56
N ARG A 377 -20.59 -6.00 4.08
CA ARG A 377 -19.94 -6.99 4.95
C ARG A 377 -19.18 -6.36 6.12
N TRP A 378 -18.73 -5.11 5.99
CA TRP A 378 -17.99 -4.39 7.01
C TRP A 378 -18.87 -3.73 8.06
N LEU A 379 -20.14 -3.46 7.73
CA LEU A 379 -21.10 -2.82 8.64
C LEU A 379 -21.50 -3.73 9.80
N ASP A 380 -21.50 -5.05 9.59
CA ASP A 380 -21.88 -6.05 10.58
C ASP A 380 -20.72 -6.48 11.51
N GLY A 381 -19.66 -5.71 11.57
CA GLY A 381 -18.50 -6.00 12.42
C GLY A 381 -17.69 -7.23 11.95
N LEU A 382 -17.62 -7.50 10.66
CA LEU A 382 -16.84 -8.59 10.06
C LEU A 382 -15.40 -8.60 10.56
N GLU A 383 -14.74 -7.44 10.62
CA GLU A 383 -13.34 -7.31 11.02
C GLU A 383 -13.06 -7.96 12.39
N LYS A 384 -14.01 -7.86 13.33
CA LYS A 384 -13.89 -8.45 14.68
C LYS A 384 -14.08 -9.98 14.69
N ARG A 385 -14.73 -10.52 13.67
CA ARG A 385 -15.00 -11.97 13.52
C ARG A 385 -13.94 -12.68 12.69
N LEU A 386 -13.19 -11.95 11.89
CA LEU A 386 -12.12 -12.51 11.08
C LEU A 386 -10.96 -13.02 11.96
N PRO A 387 -10.37 -14.16 11.60
CA PRO A 387 -9.08 -14.56 12.18
C PRO A 387 -8.04 -13.45 11.98
N ARG A 388 -7.19 -13.24 12.98
CA ARG A 388 -6.05 -12.32 12.82
C ARG A 388 -5.19 -12.79 11.65
N GLY A 389 -4.83 -11.87 10.76
CA GLY A 389 -4.10 -12.19 9.53
C GLY A 389 -4.98 -12.41 8.29
N ALA A 390 -6.32 -12.54 8.41
CA ALA A 390 -7.21 -12.70 7.27
C ALA A 390 -7.45 -11.37 6.51
N PHE A 391 -7.41 -10.23 7.21
CA PHE A 391 -7.51 -8.89 6.61
C PHE A 391 -6.37 -8.01 7.11
N ILE A 392 -5.38 -7.76 6.25
CA ILE A 392 -4.13 -7.07 6.61
C ILE A 392 -3.69 -6.06 5.54
N PRO A 393 -4.55 -5.15 5.07
CA PRO A 393 -4.17 -4.22 4.01
C PRO A 393 -3.02 -3.30 4.42
N PHE A 394 -2.84 -3.07 5.72
CA PHE A 394 -1.77 -2.29 6.32
C PHE A 394 -0.65 -3.13 6.94
N GLY A 395 -0.63 -4.43 6.65
CA GLY A 395 0.29 -5.37 7.30
C GLY A 395 -0.06 -5.65 8.76
N MET A 396 0.85 -6.32 9.48
CA MET A 396 0.62 -6.78 10.85
C MET A 396 1.92 -6.73 11.68
N GLY A 397 1.78 -6.79 13.00
CA GLY A 397 2.89 -6.83 13.95
C GLY A 397 3.62 -5.48 14.07
N SER A 398 4.87 -5.54 14.50
CA SER A 398 5.69 -4.34 14.73
C SER A 398 5.91 -3.49 13.47
N ARG A 399 5.88 -4.14 12.30
CA ARG A 399 6.08 -3.51 10.99
C ARG A 399 4.76 -3.11 10.30
N LYS A 400 3.63 -3.07 11.03
CA LYS A 400 2.37 -2.52 10.52
C LYS A 400 2.57 -1.09 10.03
N CYS A 401 1.87 -0.70 8.97
CA CYS A 401 1.94 0.65 8.39
C CYS A 401 1.78 1.73 9.47
N ILE A 402 2.70 2.69 9.49
CA ILE A 402 2.67 3.80 10.44
C ILE A 402 1.55 4.79 10.11
N GLY A 403 1.28 4.97 8.80
CA GLY A 403 0.27 5.88 8.28
C GLY A 403 -1.12 5.27 8.14
N ALA A 404 -1.43 4.09 8.76
CA ALA A 404 -2.72 3.43 8.55
C ALA A 404 -3.92 4.33 8.91
N ALA A 405 -3.85 5.02 10.07
CA ALA A 405 -4.92 5.95 10.49
C ALA A 405 -5.00 7.16 9.55
N PHE A 406 -3.86 7.72 9.15
CA PHE A 406 -3.77 8.82 8.18
C PHE A 406 -4.44 8.43 6.85
N ALA A 407 -4.06 7.28 6.29
CA ALA A 407 -4.60 6.80 5.02
C ALA A 407 -6.11 6.54 5.06
N MET A 408 -6.63 6.00 6.17
CA MET A 408 -8.08 5.77 6.31
C MET A 408 -8.87 7.07 6.41
N VAL A 409 -8.37 8.05 7.16
CA VAL A 409 -8.99 9.39 7.25
C VAL A 409 -8.94 10.07 5.89
N GLU A 410 -7.78 10.10 5.25
CA GLU A 410 -7.59 10.69 3.92
C GLU A 410 -8.51 10.05 2.89
N ALA A 411 -8.47 8.72 2.74
CA ALA A 411 -9.27 8.02 1.75
C ALA A 411 -10.78 8.22 1.98
N THR A 412 -11.24 8.24 3.24
CA THR A 412 -12.66 8.48 3.56
C THR A 412 -13.07 9.91 3.22
N LEU A 413 -12.27 10.91 3.59
CA LEU A 413 -12.56 12.32 3.30
C LEU A 413 -12.58 12.60 1.79
N LEU A 414 -11.57 12.09 1.06
CA LEU A 414 -11.49 12.28 -0.39
C LEU A 414 -12.64 11.57 -1.10
N LEU A 415 -12.92 10.32 -0.73
CA LEU A 415 -14.05 9.59 -1.28
C LEU A 415 -15.37 10.35 -1.03
N ALA A 416 -15.60 10.80 0.19
CA ALA A 416 -16.82 11.53 0.55
C ALA A 416 -16.92 12.87 -0.19
N THR A 417 -15.83 13.64 -0.27
CA THR A 417 -15.82 14.94 -0.96
C THR A 417 -16.12 14.77 -2.45
N ILE A 418 -15.45 13.82 -3.10
CA ILE A 418 -15.59 13.59 -4.53
C ILE A 418 -16.97 13.00 -4.84
N ALA A 419 -17.35 11.87 -4.18
CA ALA A 419 -18.59 11.15 -4.49
C ALA A 419 -19.87 11.94 -4.15
N ARG A 420 -19.81 12.92 -3.25
CA ARG A 420 -20.92 13.84 -2.98
C ARG A 420 -21.26 14.73 -4.16
N ARG A 421 -20.27 15.08 -4.98
CA ARG A 421 -20.41 16.07 -6.07
C ARG A 421 -20.25 15.47 -7.46
N TRP A 422 -19.41 14.45 -7.59
CA TRP A 422 -19.02 13.88 -8.87
C TRP A 422 -19.12 12.36 -8.89
N ARG A 423 -19.55 11.85 -10.02
CA ARG A 423 -19.38 10.45 -10.45
C ARG A 423 -18.35 10.43 -11.56
N PHE A 424 -17.54 9.39 -11.62
CA PHE A 424 -16.73 9.09 -12.79
C PHE A 424 -17.45 8.03 -13.63
N ASP A 425 -17.81 8.41 -14.85
CA ASP A 425 -18.37 7.50 -15.85
C ASP A 425 -17.18 6.83 -16.59
N LEU A 426 -16.87 5.61 -16.22
CA LEU A 426 -15.78 4.80 -16.78
C LEU A 426 -16.30 3.79 -17.82
N GLY A 427 -17.61 3.82 -18.13
CA GLY A 427 -18.26 2.91 -19.07
C GLY A 427 -18.38 1.48 -18.57
N GLY A 428 -18.25 1.21 -17.27
CA GLY A 428 -18.34 -0.13 -16.66
C GLY A 428 -17.22 -1.10 -17.09
N ALA A 429 -16.17 -0.59 -17.75
CA ALA A 429 -15.10 -1.42 -18.30
C ALA A 429 -14.28 -2.10 -17.19
N GLU A 430 -13.77 -3.28 -17.49
CA GLU A 430 -12.79 -3.93 -16.63
C GLU A 430 -11.43 -3.23 -16.77
N VAL A 431 -10.86 -2.83 -15.64
CA VAL A 431 -9.52 -2.21 -15.60
C VAL A 431 -8.52 -3.29 -15.19
N PRO A 432 -7.63 -3.72 -16.10
CA PRO A 432 -6.61 -4.73 -15.80
C PRO A 432 -5.63 -4.22 -14.74
N THR A 433 -5.14 -5.13 -13.90
CA THR A 433 -4.13 -4.81 -12.89
C THR A 433 -2.72 -4.98 -13.42
N GLN A 434 -1.80 -4.13 -12.97
CA GLN A 434 -0.35 -4.28 -13.16
C GLN A 434 0.33 -4.43 -11.78
N PRO A 435 0.66 -5.67 -11.37
CA PRO A 435 1.37 -5.92 -10.11
C PRO A 435 2.85 -5.50 -10.22
N SER A 436 3.22 -4.36 -9.65
CA SER A 436 4.58 -3.83 -9.57
C SER A 436 5.07 -3.79 -8.12
N ILE A 437 5.62 -2.67 -7.64
CA ILE A 437 5.82 -2.43 -6.20
C ILE A 437 4.46 -2.40 -5.52
N THR A 438 3.48 -1.82 -6.20
CA THR A 438 2.07 -1.70 -5.82
C THR A 438 1.16 -2.35 -6.86
N LEU A 439 -0.09 -2.62 -6.51
CA LEU A 439 -1.12 -3.15 -7.41
C LEU A 439 -1.84 -1.98 -8.08
N ARG A 440 -1.38 -1.59 -9.25
CA ARG A 440 -1.92 -0.44 -9.99
C ARG A 440 -2.74 -0.85 -11.21
N PRO A 441 -3.54 0.05 -11.79
CA PRO A 441 -4.08 -0.13 -13.13
C PRO A 441 -2.96 -0.33 -14.15
N ALA A 442 -3.19 -1.21 -15.14
CA ALA A 442 -2.20 -1.48 -16.19
C ALA A 442 -2.05 -0.33 -17.18
N PHE A 443 -3.06 0.52 -17.26
CA PHE A 443 -3.15 1.67 -18.15
C PHE A 443 -3.79 2.86 -17.42
N ALA A 444 -3.82 4.01 -18.06
CA ALA A 444 -4.65 5.15 -17.68
C ALA A 444 -6.09 4.70 -17.38
N VAL A 445 -6.77 5.39 -16.49
CA VAL A 445 -8.17 5.13 -16.13
C VAL A 445 -9.03 6.31 -16.64
N PRO A 446 -9.25 6.38 -17.98
CA PRO A 446 -10.00 7.47 -18.56
C PRO A 446 -11.46 7.39 -18.15
N GLY A 447 -12.04 8.54 -17.84
CA GLY A 447 -13.44 8.69 -17.47
C GLY A 447 -13.99 10.05 -17.83
N ARG A 448 -15.28 10.23 -17.57
CA ARG A 448 -15.94 11.52 -17.64
C ARG A 448 -16.56 11.86 -16.30
N THR A 449 -16.35 13.08 -15.85
CA THR A 449 -17.04 13.61 -14.69
C THR A 449 -18.55 13.74 -14.97
N ARG A 450 -19.38 13.39 -14.00
CA ARG A 450 -20.83 13.60 -14.01
C ARG A 450 -21.26 14.19 -12.69
N SER A 451 -21.93 15.33 -12.75
CA SER A 451 -22.48 15.97 -11.55
C SER A 451 -23.49 15.04 -10.87
N VAL A 452 -23.38 14.92 -9.55
CA VAL A 452 -24.41 14.32 -8.71
C VAL A 452 -25.47 15.39 -8.51
N ALA A 453 -26.71 15.09 -8.94
CA ALA A 453 -27.86 16.03 -8.86
C ALA A 453 -28.29 16.21 -7.40
#